data_572a0799b4227436540892c0a0f2b005
#
_entry.id   572a0799b4227436540892c0a0f2b005
#
_cell.length_a   1.000
_cell.length_b   1.000
_cell.length_c   1.000
_cell.angle_alpha   90.00
_cell.angle_beta   90.00
_cell.angle_gamma   90.00
#
_symmetry.space_group_name_H-M   'P 1'
#
loop_
_entity.id
_entity.type
_entity.pdbx_description
1 polymer ?
#
loop_
_entity_poly.entity_id
_entity_poly.type
_entity_poly.pdbx_seq_one_letter_code
_entity_poly.pdbx_strand_id
1 'polypeptide(L)'
;MNPVEQQLRTFITENFFVEDADLRGEASLTRSGIIDSTGVMEILLFLEERFGIKVPDDEITPENLDTLDNLVRYVGQAENRVSA
;
A
#
# COMPACT_ATOMS: atom_id res chain seq x y z
N MET A 1 -4.31 7.15 15.70
CA MET A 1 -4.49 6.27 14.54
C MET A 1 -3.90 6.96 13.31
N ASN A 2 -3.15 6.23 12.50
CA ASN A 2 -2.49 6.80 11.35
C ASN A 2 -3.49 6.97 10.19
N PRO A 3 -3.76 8.21 9.72
CA PRO A 3 -4.70 8.41 8.62
C PRO A 3 -4.30 7.71 7.32
N VAL A 4 -2.99 7.59 7.06
CA VAL A 4 -2.49 6.89 5.88
C VAL A 4 -2.83 5.40 5.97
N GLU A 5 -2.60 4.80 7.13
CA GLU A 5 -2.93 3.38 7.33
C GLU A 5 -4.42 3.14 7.12
N GLN A 6 -5.27 4.01 7.66
CA GLN A 6 -6.70 3.84 7.53
C GLN A 6 -7.16 3.94 6.08
N GLN A 7 -6.61 4.87 5.33
CA GLN A 7 -6.95 5.00 3.91
C GLN A 7 -6.50 3.80 3.11
N LEU A 8 -5.31 3.28 3.39
CA LEU A 8 -4.81 2.09 2.70
C LEU A 8 -5.63 0.85 3.07
N ARG A 9 -5.99 0.68 4.35
CA ARG A 9 -6.84 -0.43 4.76
C ARG A 9 -8.19 -0.39 4.05
N THR A 10 -8.80 0.77 4.00
CA THR A 10 -10.09 0.94 3.34
C THR A 10 -9.98 0.57 1.86
N PHE A 11 -8.94 1.07 1.19
CA PHE A 11 -8.73 0.75 -0.22
C PHE A 11 -8.58 -0.76 -0.45
N ILE A 12 -7.73 -1.40 0.37
CA ILE A 12 -7.46 -2.82 0.18
C ILE A 12 -8.69 -3.67 0.50
N THR A 13 -9.37 -3.38 1.59
CA THR A 13 -10.54 -4.18 1.97
C THR A 13 -11.68 -4.02 0.96
N GLU A 14 -11.86 -2.82 0.40
CA GLU A 14 -12.95 -2.60 -0.56
C GLU A 14 -12.64 -3.12 -1.95
N ASN A 15 -11.38 -3.08 -2.38
CA ASN A 15 -11.03 -3.43 -3.74
C ASN A 15 -10.58 -4.88 -3.91
N PHE A 16 -10.12 -5.53 -2.86
CA PHE A 16 -9.63 -6.90 -2.93
C PHE A 16 -10.47 -7.88 -2.12
N PHE A 17 -11.63 -7.44 -1.63
CA PHE A 17 -12.62 -8.29 -0.97
C PHE A 17 -12.06 -9.06 0.22
N VAL A 18 -11.18 -8.42 0.98
CA VAL A 18 -10.65 -8.99 2.22
C VAL A 18 -11.27 -8.22 3.40
N GLU A 19 -11.58 -8.93 4.48
CA GLU A 19 -12.13 -8.30 5.67
C GLU A 19 -11.03 -7.62 6.47
N ASP A 20 -11.37 -6.53 7.15
CA ASP A 20 -10.39 -5.78 7.93
C ASP A 20 -9.71 -6.66 8.98
N ALA A 21 -10.46 -7.58 9.61
CA ALA A 21 -9.90 -8.48 10.61
C ALA A 21 -8.85 -9.43 10.03
N ASP A 22 -8.93 -9.71 8.73
CA ASP A 22 -7.99 -10.60 8.04
C ASP A 22 -6.81 -9.86 7.43
N LEU A 23 -6.86 -8.53 7.40
CA LEU A 23 -5.80 -7.71 6.84
C LEU A 23 -4.79 -7.35 7.94
N ARG A 24 -3.78 -8.18 8.06
CA ARG A 24 -2.73 -8.00 9.07
C ARG A 24 -1.61 -7.15 8.50
N GLY A 25 -1.15 -6.17 9.29
CA GLY A 25 -0.15 -5.22 8.81
C GLY A 25 1.17 -5.84 8.38
N GLU A 26 1.58 -6.93 9.04
CA GLU A 26 2.85 -7.59 8.78
C GLU A 26 2.74 -8.72 7.74
N ALA A 27 1.54 -9.06 7.31
CA ALA A 27 1.35 -10.19 6.40
C ALA A 27 1.64 -9.80 4.95
N SER A 28 2.29 -10.71 4.22
CA SER A 28 2.54 -10.51 2.80
C SER A 28 1.23 -10.56 2.02
N LEU A 29 0.93 -9.50 1.30
CA LEU A 29 -0.30 -9.41 0.51
C LEU A 29 -0.29 -10.38 -0.66
N THR A 30 0.87 -10.57 -1.29
CA THR A 30 0.97 -11.48 -2.43
C THR A 30 0.98 -12.94 -1.99
N ARG A 31 1.68 -13.27 -0.93
CA ARG A 31 1.75 -14.66 -0.43
C ARG A 31 0.43 -15.13 0.14
N SER A 32 -0.31 -14.23 0.78
CA SER A 32 -1.61 -14.58 1.34
C SER A 32 -2.70 -14.70 0.27
N GLY A 33 -2.40 -14.28 -0.96
CA GLY A 33 -3.38 -14.32 -2.04
C GLY A 33 -4.34 -13.16 -2.06
N ILE A 34 -4.13 -12.16 -1.20
CA ILE A 34 -5.00 -10.98 -1.17
C ILE A 34 -4.85 -10.18 -2.46
N ILE A 35 -3.61 -10.02 -2.94
CA ILE A 35 -3.34 -9.32 -4.20
C ILE A 35 -2.47 -10.17 -5.12
N ASP A 36 -2.60 -9.92 -6.42
CA ASP A 36 -1.71 -10.47 -7.44
C ASP A 36 -0.95 -9.31 -8.10
N SER A 37 -0.27 -9.58 -9.22
CA SER A 37 0.50 -8.54 -9.92
C SER A 37 -0.39 -7.40 -10.42
N THR A 38 -1.62 -7.69 -10.81
CA THR A 38 -2.58 -6.65 -11.19
C THR A 38 -2.94 -5.80 -9.98
N GLY A 39 -3.10 -6.44 -8.82
CA GLY A 39 -3.40 -5.73 -7.58
C GLY A 39 -2.29 -4.77 -7.18
N VAL A 40 -1.03 -5.14 -7.42
CA VAL A 40 0.09 -4.25 -7.15
C VAL A 40 -0.03 -2.98 -8.00
N MET A 41 -0.39 -3.12 -9.27
CA MET A 41 -0.58 -1.96 -10.14
C MET A 41 -1.72 -1.06 -9.64
N GLU A 42 -2.79 -1.65 -9.13
CA GLU A 42 -3.90 -0.89 -8.58
C GLU A 42 -3.48 -0.11 -7.33
N ILE A 43 -2.64 -0.71 -6.50
CA ILE A 43 -2.10 0.00 -5.33
C ILE A 43 -1.23 1.18 -5.77
N LEU A 44 -0.39 0.99 -6.79
CA LEU A 44 0.44 2.07 -7.30
C LEU A 44 -0.39 3.23 -7.81
N LEU A 45 -1.48 2.94 -8.53
CA LEU A 45 -2.40 3.98 -8.99
C LEU A 45 -3.06 4.70 -7.83
N PHE A 46 -3.46 3.96 -6.80
CA PHE A 46 -4.05 4.55 -5.62
C PHE A 46 -3.09 5.52 -4.94
N LEU A 47 -1.82 5.12 -4.78
CA LEU A 47 -0.82 5.99 -4.17
C LEU A 47 -0.64 7.27 -4.98
N GLU A 48 -0.63 7.17 -6.31
CA GLU A 48 -0.48 8.33 -7.17
C GLU A 48 -1.69 9.25 -7.08
N GLU A 49 -2.90 8.70 -7.17
CA GLU A 49 -4.11 9.50 -7.18
C GLU A 49 -4.45 10.08 -5.81
N ARG A 50 -4.24 9.30 -4.75
CA ARG A 50 -4.66 9.71 -3.40
C ARG A 50 -3.62 10.54 -2.69
N PHE A 51 -2.35 10.20 -2.84
CA PHE A 51 -1.27 10.85 -2.10
C PHE A 51 -0.33 11.65 -2.99
N GLY A 52 -0.52 11.61 -4.30
CA GLY A 52 0.37 12.28 -5.23
C GLY A 52 1.77 11.67 -5.31
N ILE A 53 1.88 10.39 -4.97
CA ILE A 53 3.16 9.69 -4.90
C ILE A 53 3.35 8.83 -6.14
N LYS A 54 4.42 9.09 -6.89
CA LYS A 54 4.79 8.28 -8.04
C LYS A 54 5.97 7.39 -7.66
N VAL A 55 5.74 6.08 -7.66
CA VAL A 55 6.76 5.13 -7.23
C VAL A 55 7.67 4.80 -8.40
N PRO A 56 9.00 5.08 -8.31
CA PRO A 56 9.93 4.71 -9.37
C PRO A 56 10.01 3.19 -9.51
N ASP A 57 10.33 2.73 -10.72
CA ASP A 57 10.38 1.30 -11.02
C ASP A 57 11.32 0.54 -10.09
N ASP A 58 12.46 1.12 -9.74
CA ASP A 58 13.43 0.47 -8.87
C ASP A 58 12.99 0.41 -7.41
N GLU A 59 11.92 1.12 -7.04
CA GLU A 59 11.35 1.07 -5.70
C GLU A 59 10.10 0.20 -5.63
N ILE A 60 9.67 -0.39 -6.73
CA ILE A 60 8.54 -1.32 -6.75
C ILE A 60 9.06 -2.69 -6.32
N THR A 61 9.19 -2.86 -5.01
CA THR A 61 9.76 -4.08 -4.41
C THR A 61 8.86 -4.58 -3.29
N PRO A 62 8.96 -5.87 -2.94
CA PRO A 62 8.18 -6.38 -1.80
C PRO A 62 8.51 -5.67 -0.50
N GLU A 63 9.75 -5.25 -0.31
CA GLU A 63 10.15 -4.53 0.90
C GLU A 63 9.39 -3.23 1.07
N ASN A 64 8.96 -2.63 -0.04
CA ASN A 64 8.23 -1.36 0.01
C ASN A 64 6.72 -1.54 -0.06
N LEU A 65 6.22 -2.57 -0.75
CA LEU A 65 4.83 -2.58 -1.17
C LEU A 65 4.04 -3.84 -0.76
N ASP A 66 4.70 -4.89 -0.26
CA ASP A 66 4.02 -6.17 -0.10
C ASP A 66 3.30 -6.35 1.23
N THR A 67 3.45 -5.44 2.17
CA THR A 67 2.68 -5.46 3.41
C THR A 67 2.05 -4.10 3.66
N LEU A 68 0.97 -4.11 4.43
CA LEU A 68 0.34 -2.84 4.80
C LEU A 68 1.32 -1.94 5.57
N ASP A 69 2.08 -2.53 6.49
CA ASP A 69 3.06 -1.77 7.27
C ASP A 69 4.11 -1.12 6.38
N ASN A 70 4.59 -1.85 5.37
CA ASN A 70 5.57 -1.31 4.44
C ASN A 70 4.98 -0.20 3.58
N LEU A 71 3.73 -0.35 3.16
CA LEU A 71 3.04 0.70 2.39
C LEU A 71 2.90 1.98 3.21
N VAL A 72 2.49 1.85 4.46
CA VAL A 72 2.35 3.01 5.34
C VAL A 72 3.69 3.71 5.51
N ARG A 73 4.74 2.94 5.74
CA ARG A 73 6.09 3.50 5.89
C ARG A 73 6.55 4.19 4.60
N TYR A 74 6.32 3.55 3.46
CA TYR A 74 6.73 4.12 2.17
C TYR A 74 6.03 5.44 1.89
N VAL A 75 4.72 5.51 2.12
CA VAL A 75 3.95 6.74 1.92
C VAL A 75 4.48 7.84 2.83
N GLY A 76 4.75 7.52 4.09
CA GLY A 76 5.27 8.50 5.04
C GLY A 76 6.62 9.08 4.59
N GLN A 77 7.52 8.23 4.12
CA GLN A 77 8.82 8.65 3.63
C GLN A 77 8.71 9.50 2.35
N ALA A 78 7.82 9.09 1.44
CA ALA A 78 7.63 9.81 0.19
C ALA A 78 7.01 11.19 0.43
N GLU A 79 6.05 11.29 1.36
CA GLU A 79 5.46 12.58 1.71
C GLU A 79 6.49 13.52 2.32
N ASN A 80 7.39 12.99 3.14
CA ASN A 80 8.47 13.80 3.71
C ASN A 80 9.40 14.33 2.63
N ARG A 81 9.69 13.51 1.62
CA ARG A 81 10.55 13.97 0.51
C ARG A 81 9.88 15.06 -0.31
N VAL A 82 8.57 14.94 -0.52
CA VAL A 82 7.83 15.94 -1.29
C VAL A 82 7.71 17.24 -0.51
N SER A 83 7.61 17.16 0.81
CA SER A 83 7.46 18.33 1.67
C SER A 83 8.77 19.09 1.86
N ALA A 84 9.89 18.48 1.56
CA ALA A 84 11.21 19.11 1.72
C ALA A 84 11.55 20.09 0.57
#